data_566f74a1dc5ce42d9c6626c419eb9e9b
#
_entry.id   566f74a1dc5ce42d9c6626c419eb9e9b
#
_cell.length_a   1.000
_cell.length_b   1.000
_cell.length_c   1.000
_cell.angle_alpha   90.00
_cell.angle_beta   90.00
_cell.angle_gamma   90.00
#
_symmetry.space_group_name_H-M   'P 1'
#
loop_
_entity.id
_entity.type
_entity.pdbx_description
1 polymer ?
#
loop_
_entity_poly.entity_id
_entity_poly.type
_entity_poly.pdbx_seq_one_letter_code
_entity_poly.pdbx_strand_id
1 'polypeptide(L)'
;MKTINKLLGSLFLIFFLVGCDEDFSDSTDFASSVVPPSNVSAAFIVTQDNTGSVTITPSADNAMSFVVDFGDGSDPSSSLKVGGSVQHTYSEGSYTVKVTATGLNNLTATGDVPLTV
;
A
#
# COMPACT_ATOMS: atom_id res chain seq x y z
N MET A 1 -61.13 11.99 -25.47
CA MET A 1 -60.08 12.51 -26.32
C MET A 1 -59.04 13.28 -25.58
N LYS A 2 -59.43 14.18 -24.80
CA LYS A 2 -58.49 15.03 -24.07
C LYS A 2 -57.75 14.24 -23.00
N THR A 3 -58.36 13.23 -22.47
CA THR A 3 -57.76 12.40 -21.44
C THR A 3 -56.58 11.57 -21.96
N ILE A 4 -56.63 11.22 -23.20
CA ILE A 4 -55.58 10.41 -23.83
C ILE A 4 -54.26 11.17 -23.92
N ASN A 5 -54.35 12.43 -24.24
CA ASN A 5 -53.18 13.26 -24.37
C ASN A 5 -52.45 13.47 -23.07
N LYS A 6 -53.20 13.54 -22.00
CA LYS A 6 -52.60 13.71 -20.69
C LYS A 6 -51.85 12.46 -20.23
N LEU A 7 -52.38 11.33 -20.57
CA LEU A 7 -51.74 10.09 -20.22
C LEU A 7 -50.40 9.89 -20.91
N LEU A 8 -50.34 10.33 -22.15
CA LEU A 8 -49.10 10.24 -22.89
C LEU A 8 -48.00 11.11 -22.32
N GLY A 9 -48.37 12.31 -21.88
CA GLY A 9 -47.43 13.20 -21.28
C GLY A 9 -46.88 12.68 -19.97
N SER A 10 -47.73 12.05 -19.18
CA SER A 10 -47.31 11.49 -17.90
C SER A 10 -46.37 10.33 -18.07
N LEU A 11 -46.63 9.52 -19.02
CA LEU A 11 -45.79 8.36 -19.29
C LEU A 11 -44.40 8.78 -19.77
N PHE A 12 -44.34 9.81 -20.51
CA PHE A 12 -43.09 10.31 -21.05
C PHE A 12 -42.17 10.84 -19.94
N LEU A 13 -42.71 11.44 -18.94
CA LEU A 13 -41.96 11.97 -17.83
C LEU A 13 -41.27 10.88 -17.01
N ILE A 14 -41.98 9.80 -16.79
CA ILE A 14 -41.42 8.71 -16.00
C ILE A 14 -40.19 8.09 -16.67
N PHE A 15 -40.24 7.99 -17.95
CA PHE A 15 -39.16 7.40 -18.70
C PHE A 15 -37.88 8.23 -18.61
N PHE A 16 -38.03 9.53 -18.49
CA PHE A 16 -36.87 10.39 -18.45
C PHE A 16 -36.09 10.32 -17.16
N LEU A 17 -36.74 10.01 -16.06
CA LEU A 17 -36.12 9.96 -14.75
C LEU A 17 -35.18 8.76 -14.57
N VAL A 18 -35.46 7.67 -15.25
CA VAL A 18 -34.70 6.46 -15.07
C VAL A 18 -33.30 6.55 -15.66
N GLY A 19 -33.14 7.35 -16.71
CA GLY A 19 -31.86 7.41 -17.40
C GLY A 19 -30.76 8.20 -16.68
N CYS A 20 -31.11 8.97 -15.67
CA CYS A 20 -30.14 9.84 -15.03
C CYS A 20 -29.39 9.22 -13.85
N ASP A 21 -29.93 8.16 -13.30
CA ASP A 21 -29.39 7.65 -12.05
C ASP A 21 -28.22 6.70 -12.22
N GLU A 22 -28.07 6.17 -13.38
CA GLU A 22 -27.09 5.10 -13.56
C GLU A 22 -25.68 5.58 -13.78
N ASP A 23 -25.53 6.79 -14.26
CA ASP A 23 -24.21 7.26 -14.63
C ASP A 23 -23.36 7.68 -13.45
N PHE A 24 -23.99 7.96 -12.32
CA PHE A 24 -23.26 8.49 -11.18
C PHE A 24 -22.63 7.41 -10.32
N SER A 25 -23.16 6.21 -10.34
CA SER A 25 -22.59 5.18 -9.47
C SER A 25 -21.29 4.62 -10.01
N ASP A 26 -21.03 4.78 -11.28
CA ASP A 26 -19.79 4.26 -11.87
C ASP A 26 -18.55 5.05 -11.46
N SER A 27 -18.72 6.33 -11.17
CA SER A 27 -17.55 7.15 -10.89
C SER A 27 -16.98 6.96 -9.50
N THR A 28 -17.74 6.38 -8.58
CA THR A 28 -17.25 6.10 -7.24
C THR A 28 -16.47 4.79 -7.16
N ASP A 29 -16.64 3.93 -8.13
CA ASP A 29 -15.95 2.65 -8.17
C ASP A 29 -14.44 2.81 -8.38
N PHE A 30 -14.05 3.89 -9.01
CA PHE A 30 -12.66 4.18 -9.27
C PHE A 30 -11.86 4.41 -7.99
N ALA A 31 -12.47 4.99 -6.97
CA ALA A 31 -11.78 5.32 -5.73
C ALA A 31 -11.51 4.09 -4.87
N SER A 32 -12.22 2.99 -5.09
CA SER A 32 -12.05 1.78 -4.31
C SER A 32 -10.99 0.83 -4.85
N SER A 33 -10.32 1.21 -5.93
CA SER A 33 -9.35 0.33 -6.57
C SER A 33 -7.92 0.54 -6.09
N VAL A 34 -7.72 1.26 -4.99
CA VAL A 34 -6.39 1.45 -4.43
C VAL A 34 -5.91 0.15 -3.82
N VAL A 35 -4.77 -0.33 -4.29
CA VAL A 35 -4.21 -1.61 -3.88
C VAL A 35 -3.20 -1.36 -2.77
N PRO A 36 -3.31 -2.06 -1.64
CA PRO A 36 -2.32 -1.94 -0.57
C PRO A 36 -0.97 -2.53 -1.00
N PRO A 37 0.10 -2.18 -0.29
CA PRO A 37 1.39 -2.80 -0.55
C PRO A 37 1.34 -4.32 -0.36
N SER A 38 2.17 -5.02 -1.12
CA SER A 38 2.27 -6.47 -1.04
C SER A 38 3.71 -6.90 -1.33
N ASN A 39 4.00 -8.17 -1.10
CA ASN A 39 5.33 -8.76 -1.33
C ASN A 39 6.43 -7.96 -0.62
N VAL A 40 6.18 -7.64 0.64
CA VAL A 40 7.13 -6.88 1.45
C VAL A 40 8.34 -7.74 1.76
N SER A 41 9.53 -7.23 1.48
CA SER A 41 10.76 -7.96 1.64
C SER A 41 11.92 -6.99 1.90
N ALA A 42 13.13 -7.52 2.05
CA ALA A 42 14.33 -6.72 2.19
C ALA A 42 15.52 -7.50 1.67
N ALA A 43 16.46 -6.79 1.07
CA ALA A 43 17.76 -7.33 0.70
C ALA A 43 18.79 -6.88 1.73
N PHE A 44 19.70 -7.76 2.08
CA PHE A 44 20.75 -7.48 3.06
C PHE A 44 22.13 -7.59 2.42
N ILE A 45 23.00 -6.64 2.74
CA ILE A 45 24.41 -6.73 2.41
C ILE A 45 25.16 -6.68 3.74
N VAL A 46 25.76 -7.81 4.12
CA VAL A 46 26.54 -7.92 5.35
C VAL A 46 27.99 -7.73 4.99
N THR A 47 28.68 -6.81 5.68
CA THR A 47 30.09 -6.59 5.44
C THR A 47 30.91 -7.77 5.94
N GLN A 48 32.03 -8.06 5.27
CA GLN A 48 32.87 -9.20 5.58
C GLN A 48 34.06 -8.81 6.48
N ASP A 49 33.95 -7.69 7.17
CA ASP A 49 35.06 -7.14 7.99
C ASP A 49 34.84 -7.32 9.48
N ASN A 50 33.89 -8.16 9.89
CA ASN A 50 33.57 -8.46 11.29
C ASN A 50 33.04 -7.24 12.07
N THR A 51 32.62 -6.20 11.40
CA THR A 51 32.02 -5.04 12.09
C THR A 51 30.54 -5.25 12.43
N GLY A 52 29.90 -6.23 11.77
CA GLY A 52 28.47 -6.43 11.92
C GLY A 52 27.62 -5.41 11.19
N SER A 53 28.21 -4.64 10.30
CA SER A 53 27.49 -3.64 9.53
C SER A 53 26.65 -4.31 8.45
N VAL A 54 25.38 -3.98 8.40
CA VAL A 54 24.42 -4.53 7.43
C VAL A 54 23.71 -3.39 6.74
N THR A 55 23.69 -3.43 5.42
CA THR A 55 22.88 -2.51 4.62
C THR A 55 21.58 -3.20 4.27
N ILE A 56 20.46 -2.58 4.61
CA ILE A 56 19.12 -3.13 4.43
C ILE A 56 18.41 -2.29 3.38
N THR A 57 17.95 -2.94 2.31
CA THR A 57 17.18 -2.31 1.25
C THR A 57 15.80 -2.93 1.21
N PRO A 58 14.78 -2.29 1.77
CA PRO A 58 13.43 -2.83 1.74
C PRO A 58 12.81 -2.71 0.35
N SER A 59 11.86 -3.58 0.06
CA SER A 59 11.13 -3.56 -1.20
C SER A 59 9.73 -4.09 -1.00
N ALA A 60 8.81 -3.63 -1.83
CA ALA A 60 7.43 -4.11 -1.87
C ALA A 60 6.77 -3.59 -3.14
N ASP A 61 5.67 -4.24 -3.52
CA ASP A 61 4.82 -3.76 -4.60
C ASP A 61 3.87 -2.71 -4.04
N ASN A 62 3.56 -1.70 -4.83
CA ASN A 62 2.59 -0.63 -4.49
C ASN A 62 2.96 0.15 -3.23
N ALA A 63 4.23 0.24 -2.90
CA ALA A 63 4.71 0.97 -1.74
C ALA A 63 5.30 2.31 -2.15
N MET A 64 5.17 3.29 -1.28
CA MET A 64 5.74 4.62 -1.44
C MET A 64 6.87 4.87 -0.44
N SER A 65 6.81 4.24 0.72
CA SER A 65 7.82 4.43 1.75
C SER A 65 7.90 3.19 2.63
N PHE A 66 8.98 3.11 3.40
CA PHE A 66 9.27 1.97 4.27
C PHE A 66 9.79 2.43 5.61
N VAL A 67 9.53 1.63 6.63
CA VAL A 67 10.18 1.73 7.95
C VAL A 67 10.73 0.36 8.27
N VAL A 68 11.96 0.31 8.75
CA VAL A 68 12.65 -0.94 9.06
C VAL A 68 12.83 -1.03 10.58
N ASP A 69 12.32 -2.10 11.16
CA ASP A 69 12.56 -2.46 12.54
C ASP A 69 13.66 -3.52 12.54
N PHE A 70 14.77 -3.22 13.19
CA PHE A 70 15.98 -4.03 13.08
C PHE A 70 15.92 -5.37 13.83
N GLY A 71 14.96 -5.52 14.73
CA GLY A 71 14.78 -6.79 15.42
C GLY A 71 15.79 -7.08 16.54
N ASP A 72 16.58 -6.08 16.93
CA ASP A 72 17.57 -6.22 18.00
C ASP A 72 17.26 -5.35 19.21
N GLY A 73 16.05 -4.81 19.29
CA GLY A 73 15.63 -3.93 20.38
C GLY A 73 15.98 -2.47 20.19
N SER A 74 16.67 -2.11 19.11
CA SER A 74 16.95 -0.70 18.80
C SER A 74 15.73 -0.03 18.18
N ASP A 75 15.78 1.31 18.09
CA ASP A 75 14.70 2.07 17.49
C ASP A 75 14.58 1.77 15.99
N PRO A 76 13.37 1.77 15.43
CA PRO A 76 13.19 1.60 14.00
C PRO A 76 13.86 2.72 13.20
N SER A 77 14.09 2.47 11.93
CA SER A 77 14.63 3.48 11.02
C SER A 77 13.63 4.62 10.83
N SER A 78 14.14 5.75 10.38
CA SER A 78 13.28 6.78 9.82
C SER A 78 12.65 6.29 8.53
N SER A 79 11.68 7.04 8.01
CA SER A 79 11.00 6.69 6.77
C SER A 79 11.98 6.68 5.59
N LEU A 80 11.97 5.62 4.82
CA LEU A 80 12.80 5.44 3.63
C LEU A 80 11.93 5.53 2.39
N LYS A 81 12.43 6.15 1.35
CA LYS A 81 11.77 6.17 0.04
C LYS A 81 12.03 4.87 -0.69
N VAL A 82 11.24 4.62 -1.73
CA VAL A 82 11.45 3.49 -2.63
C VAL A 82 12.86 3.57 -3.20
N GLY A 83 13.59 2.46 -3.13
CA GLY A 83 14.99 2.40 -3.57
C GLY A 83 15.99 2.87 -2.53
N GLY A 84 15.54 3.38 -1.39
CA GLY A 84 16.43 3.78 -0.31
C GLY A 84 16.92 2.59 0.51
N SER A 85 17.96 2.82 1.27
CA SER A 85 18.51 1.80 2.16
C SER A 85 18.93 2.43 3.48
N VAL A 86 19.15 1.57 4.47
CA VAL A 86 19.62 1.99 5.79
C VAL A 86 20.70 1.03 6.25
N GLN A 87 21.69 1.57 6.96
CA GLN A 87 22.75 0.77 7.57
C GLN A 87 22.52 0.62 9.06
N HIS A 88 22.77 -0.56 9.56
CA HIS A 88 22.65 -0.84 10.99
C HIS A 88 23.75 -1.83 11.40
N THR A 89 24.27 -1.69 12.61
CA THR A 89 25.31 -2.56 13.12
C THR A 89 24.70 -3.54 14.09
N TYR A 90 24.92 -4.83 13.84
CA TYR A 90 24.43 -5.94 14.67
C TYR A 90 25.59 -6.62 15.38
N SER A 91 25.30 -7.21 16.52
CA SER A 91 26.16 -8.23 17.09
C SER A 91 25.94 -9.54 16.36
N GLU A 92 26.87 -10.48 16.46
CA GLU A 92 26.68 -11.79 15.86
C GLU A 92 25.40 -12.44 16.39
N GLY A 93 24.64 -13.06 15.51
CA GLY A 93 23.40 -13.72 15.88
C GLY A 93 22.40 -13.76 14.76
N SER A 94 21.22 -14.26 15.11
CA SER A 94 20.08 -14.34 14.20
C SER A 94 19.02 -13.35 14.65
N TYR A 95 18.47 -12.63 13.67
CA TYR A 95 17.48 -11.57 13.92
C TYR A 95 16.33 -11.70 12.95
N THR A 96 15.19 -11.16 13.31
CA THR A 96 14.04 -10.99 12.39
C THR A 96 13.86 -9.52 12.15
N VAL A 97 14.12 -9.09 10.92
CA VAL A 97 13.94 -7.72 10.51
C VAL A 97 12.51 -7.55 10.02
N LYS A 98 11.81 -6.55 10.55
CA LYS A 98 10.43 -6.29 10.18
C LYS A 98 10.39 -5.05 9.32
N VAL A 99 9.81 -5.17 8.14
CA VAL A 99 9.64 -4.06 7.20
C VAL A 99 8.17 -3.68 7.16
N THR A 100 7.89 -2.40 7.35
CA THR A 100 6.54 -1.84 7.18
C THR A 100 6.54 -1.00 5.92
N ALA A 101 5.73 -1.39 4.94
CA ALA A 101 5.56 -0.66 3.70
C ALA A 101 4.28 0.16 3.76
N THR A 102 4.34 1.39 3.32
CA THR A 102 3.19 2.29 3.26
C THR A 102 2.94 2.69 1.82
N GLY A 103 1.73 2.51 1.36
CA GLY A 103 1.31 2.87 0.01
C GLY A 103 0.35 4.04 0.00
N LEU A 104 -0.45 4.14 -1.07
CA LEU A 104 -1.45 5.17 -1.22
C LEU A 104 -2.50 5.07 -0.11
N ASN A 105 -3.09 6.20 0.26
CA ASN A 105 -4.11 6.30 1.30
C ASN A 105 -3.65 5.73 2.65
N ASN A 106 -2.34 5.76 2.91
CA ASN A 106 -1.74 5.24 4.14
C ASN A 106 -2.03 3.76 4.40
N LEU A 107 -2.31 3.01 3.34
CA LEU A 107 -2.43 1.56 3.46
C LEU A 107 -1.06 0.97 3.73
N THR A 108 -0.98 0.05 4.67
CA THR A 108 0.29 -0.54 5.09
C THR A 108 0.28 -2.04 4.98
N ALA A 109 1.47 -2.60 4.84
CA ALA A 109 1.70 -4.03 4.92
C ALA A 109 3.06 -4.26 5.59
N THR A 110 3.19 -5.38 6.27
CA THR A 110 4.43 -5.73 6.95
C THR A 110 4.97 -7.05 6.45
N GLY A 111 6.28 -7.22 6.53
CA GLY A 111 6.95 -8.46 6.21
C GLY A 111 8.11 -8.69 7.16
N ASP A 112 8.30 -9.93 7.56
CA ASP A 112 9.40 -10.33 8.41
C ASP A 112 10.44 -11.04 7.55
N VAL A 113 11.70 -10.64 7.68
CA VAL A 113 12.79 -11.20 6.90
C VAL A 113 13.88 -11.66 7.87
N PRO A 114 14.27 -12.93 7.83
CA PRO A 114 15.33 -13.42 8.72
C PRO A 114 16.69 -12.90 8.28
N LEU A 115 17.52 -12.58 9.25
CA LEU A 115 18.88 -12.09 9.04
C LEU A 115 19.82 -12.83 9.98
N THR A 116 20.94 -13.29 9.47
CA THR A 116 22.02 -13.88 10.25
C THR A 116 23.28 -13.06 10.02
N VAL A 117 23.90 -12.64 11.13
CA VAL A 117 25.13 -11.83 11.11
C VAL A 117 26.28 -12.61 11.76
#